data_eee07621afa98480492d7a4d0889ae34
#
_entry.id   eee07621afa98480492d7a4d0889ae34
#
_cell.length_a   1.000
_cell.length_b   1.000
_cell.length_c   1.000
_cell.angle_alpha   90.00
_cell.angle_beta   90.00
_cell.angle_gamma   90.00
#
_symmetry.space_group_name_H-M   'P 1'
#
loop_
_entity.id
_entity.type
_entity.pdbx_description
1 polymer ?
#
loop_
_entity_poly.entity_id
_entity_poly.type
_entity_poly.pdbx_seq_one_letter_code
_entity_poly.pdbx_strand_id
1 'polypeptide(L)'
;MVAQGVSRCRGLDTKAVLSQVGGFEIVQMVGAFLEAKRLKTPVLVDGFIVSVAAYVATLLDEETRDYMLFAHRSEENGHKFVLESLKAEPLLDLGLRLGEGTGAALALPLLKAAAQFYNKMASFESAGVTV
;
A
#
# COMPACT_ATOMS: atom_id res chain seq x y z
N MET A 1 20.15 18.82 -0.57
CA MET A 1 20.10 17.40 -0.19
C MET A 1 19.37 16.52 -1.19
N VAL A 2 18.09 16.74 -1.53
CA VAL A 2 17.32 15.90 -2.48
C VAL A 2 18.01 15.79 -3.84
N ALA A 3 18.41 16.89 -4.47
CA ALA A 3 19.11 16.88 -5.77
C ALA A 3 20.42 16.06 -5.75
N GLN A 4 21.15 16.08 -4.64
CA GLN A 4 22.38 15.26 -4.49
C GLN A 4 22.05 13.76 -4.39
N GLY A 5 20.97 13.40 -3.66
CA GLY A 5 20.48 12.03 -3.59
C GLY A 5 20.08 11.51 -4.98
N VAL A 6 19.27 12.28 -5.69
CA VAL A 6 18.85 11.95 -7.07
C VAL A 6 20.07 11.79 -7.99
N SER A 7 21.07 12.69 -7.90
CA SER A 7 22.28 12.62 -8.72
C SER A 7 23.07 11.33 -8.49
N ARG A 8 23.16 10.88 -7.22
CA ARG A 8 23.85 9.62 -6.87
C ARG A 8 23.14 8.38 -7.38
N CYS A 9 21.82 8.46 -7.56
CA CYS A 9 20.99 7.31 -7.95
C CYS A 9 20.82 7.17 -9.47
N ARG A 10 21.35 8.10 -10.27
CA ARG A 10 21.19 8.05 -11.73
C ARG A 10 21.83 6.79 -12.31
N GLY A 11 21.05 6.03 -13.09
CA GLY A 11 21.49 4.81 -13.76
C GLY A 11 21.66 3.60 -12.84
N LEU A 12 21.30 3.71 -11.56
CA LEU A 12 21.29 2.58 -10.63
C LEU A 12 19.99 1.78 -10.74
N ASP A 13 20.08 0.49 -10.47
CA ASP A 13 18.91 -0.36 -10.31
C ASP A 13 18.18 -0.07 -8.97
N THR A 14 16.97 -0.63 -8.81
CA THR A 14 16.12 -0.40 -7.64
C THR A 14 16.80 -0.75 -6.30
N LYS A 15 17.55 -1.87 -6.25
CA LYS A 15 18.27 -2.28 -5.03
C LYS A 15 19.40 -1.32 -4.69
N ALA A 16 20.15 -0.90 -5.68
CA ALA A 16 21.22 0.07 -5.51
C ALA A 16 20.68 1.44 -5.09
N VAL A 17 19.56 1.91 -5.66
CA VAL A 17 18.88 3.14 -5.22
C VAL A 17 18.47 3.01 -3.75
N LEU A 18 17.82 1.90 -3.38
CA LEU A 18 17.39 1.66 -1.99
C LEU A 18 18.57 1.68 -1.01
N SER A 19 19.73 1.11 -1.41
CA SER A 19 20.95 1.13 -0.60
C SER A 19 21.57 2.52 -0.44
N GLN A 20 21.39 3.41 -1.43
CA GLN A 20 21.99 4.76 -1.42
C GLN A 20 21.16 5.80 -0.65
N VAL A 21 19.85 5.68 -0.71
CA VAL A 21 18.93 6.73 -0.20
C VAL A 21 17.77 6.18 0.63
N GLY A 22 17.61 4.87 0.74
CA GLY A 22 16.59 4.25 1.58
C GLY A 22 16.93 4.37 3.06
N GLY A 23 15.98 4.84 3.88
CA GLY A 23 16.06 4.73 5.32
C GLY A 23 15.86 3.28 5.78
N PHE A 24 16.35 2.93 6.97
CA PHE A 24 16.19 1.57 7.51
C PHE A 24 14.73 1.15 7.61
N GLU A 25 13.85 2.09 7.97
CA GLU A 25 12.40 1.89 8.04
C GLU A 25 11.81 1.52 6.68
N ILE A 26 12.23 2.19 5.61
CA ILE A 26 11.77 1.89 4.25
C ILE A 26 12.27 0.50 3.82
N VAL A 27 13.54 0.19 4.05
CA VAL A 27 14.14 -1.11 3.71
C VAL A 27 13.42 -2.25 4.42
N GLN A 28 13.12 -2.09 5.72
CA GLN A 28 12.37 -3.09 6.49
C GLN A 28 10.96 -3.28 5.96
N MET A 29 10.24 -2.20 5.63
CA MET A 29 8.90 -2.28 5.06
C MET A 29 8.90 -2.92 3.67
N VAL A 30 9.89 -2.65 2.83
CA VAL A 30 10.06 -3.35 1.53
C VAL A 30 10.17 -4.85 1.75
N GLY A 31 11.01 -5.29 2.69
CA GLY A 31 11.15 -6.70 3.05
C GLY A 31 9.83 -7.31 3.54
N ALA A 32 9.07 -6.56 4.36
CA ALA A 32 7.77 -6.99 4.85
C ALA A 32 6.74 -7.18 3.72
N PHE A 33 6.70 -6.30 2.72
CA PHE A 33 5.83 -6.44 1.56
C PHE A 33 6.17 -7.67 0.71
N LEU A 34 7.46 -7.89 0.44
CA LEU A 34 7.91 -9.07 -0.31
C LEU A 34 7.56 -10.37 0.42
N GLU A 35 7.72 -10.38 1.74
CA GLU A 35 7.37 -11.55 2.56
C GLU A 35 5.85 -11.75 2.64
N ALA A 36 5.06 -10.67 2.73
CA ALA A 36 3.60 -10.76 2.72
C ALA A 36 3.08 -11.43 1.44
N LYS A 37 3.64 -11.08 0.26
CA LYS A 37 3.38 -11.80 -0.99
C LYS A 37 3.70 -13.28 -0.87
N ARG A 38 4.91 -13.63 -0.38
CA ARG A 38 5.33 -15.03 -0.22
C ARG A 38 4.36 -15.81 0.67
N LEU A 39 3.83 -15.17 1.70
CA LEU A 39 2.85 -15.73 2.64
C LEU A 39 1.39 -15.62 2.15
N LYS A 40 1.15 -15.01 0.98
CA LYS A 40 -0.18 -14.72 0.45
C LYS A 40 -1.07 -13.97 1.45
N THR A 41 -0.47 -13.03 2.16
CA THR A 41 -1.12 -12.24 3.19
C THR A 41 -1.37 -10.82 2.69
N PRO A 42 -2.62 -10.33 2.63
CA PRO A 42 -2.90 -8.96 2.25
C PRO A 42 -2.37 -7.97 3.28
N VAL A 43 -1.85 -6.85 2.81
CA VAL A 43 -1.29 -5.78 3.63
C VAL A 43 -2.07 -4.50 3.44
N LEU A 44 -2.44 -3.85 4.53
CA LEU A 44 -3.06 -2.54 4.52
C LEU A 44 -1.97 -1.46 4.57
N VAL A 45 -1.81 -0.76 3.46
CA VAL A 45 -0.79 0.28 3.27
C VAL A 45 -1.34 1.60 3.80
N ASP A 46 -0.73 2.17 4.84
CA ASP A 46 -1.25 3.34 5.54
C ASP A 46 -1.17 4.63 4.70
N GLY A 47 -0.06 5.33 4.76
CA GLY A 47 0.10 6.66 4.16
C GLY A 47 1.33 6.78 3.26
N PHE A 48 1.92 7.99 3.18
CA PHE A 48 2.92 8.32 2.17
C PHE A 48 4.20 7.49 2.27
N ILE A 49 4.85 7.44 3.44
CA ILE A 49 6.17 6.76 3.58
C ILE A 49 6.04 5.26 3.32
N VAL A 50 5.00 4.62 3.85
CA VAL A 50 4.77 3.20 3.62
C VAL A 50 4.38 2.92 2.18
N SER A 51 3.68 3.85 1.48
CA SER A 51 3.40 3.75 0.05
C SER A 51 4.67 3.84 -0.80
N VAL A 52 5.68 4.62 -0.38
CA VAL A 52 7.00 4.63 -1.03
C VAL A 52 7.65 3.25 -0.91
N ALA A 53 7.62 2.63 0.26
CA ALA A 53 8.14 1.27 0.45
C ALA A 53 7.37 0.24 -0.40
N ALA A 54 6.04 0.35 -0.47
CA ALA A 54 5.18 -0.46 -1.32
C ALA A 54 5.56 -0.32 -2.80
N TYR A 55 5.82 0.90 -3.27
CA TYR A 55 6.25 1.17 -4.63
C TYR A 55 7.61 0.51 -4.93
N VAL A 56 8.58 0.64 -4.03
CA VAL A 56 9.89 -0.02 -4.17
C VAL A 56 9.75 -1.54 -4.20
N ALA A 57 8.91 -2.11 -3.33
CA ALA A 57 8.64 -3.56 -3.33
C ALA A 57 8.05 -4.01 -4.68
N THR A 58 7.13 -3.25 -5.26
CA THR A 58 6.54 -3.53 -6.58
C THR A 58 7.57 -3.42 -7.72
N LEU A 59 8.53 -2.50 -7.62
CA LEU A 59 9.63 -2.41 -8.58
C LEU A 59 10.61 -3.59 -8.50
N LEU A 60 10.71 -4.24 -7.35
CA LEU A 60 11.54 -5.44 -7.15
C LEU A 60 10.81 -6.71 -7.55
N ASP A 61 9.50 -6.76 -7.35
CA ASP A 61 8.63 -7.87 -7.65
C ASP A 61 7.19 -7.37 -7.88
N GLU A 62 6.79 -7.30 -9.15
CA GLU A 62 5.52 -6.69 -9.57
C GLU A 62 4.29 -7.36 -8.92
N GLU A 63 4.31 -8.66 -8.74
CA GLU A 63 3.17 -9.40 -8.13
C GLU A 63 2.92 -9.02 -6.67
N THR A 64 3.87 -8.35 -6.00
CA THR A 64 3.68 -7.84 -4.63
C THR A 64 2.49 -6.87 -4.55
N ARG A 65 2.22 -6.16 -5.65
CA ARG A 65 1.11 -5.19 -5.76
C ARG A 65 -0.26 -5.83 -5.48
N ASP A 66 -0.47 -7.07 -5.84
CA ASP A 66 -1.75 -7.78 -5.69
C ASP A 66 -2.15 -8.03 -4.23
N TYR A 67 -1.19 -7.92 -3.33
CA TYR A 67 -1.40 -8.10 -1.89
C TYR A 67 -1.54 -6.77 -1.12
N MET A 68 -1.61 -5.63 -1.82
CA MET A 68 -1.65 -4.31 -1.22
C MET A 68 -3.03 -3.66 -1.33
N LEU A 69 -3.56 -3.22 -0.18
CA LEU A 69 -4.77 -2.43 -0.05
C LEU A 69 -4.38 -1.06 0.52
N PHE A 70 -4.65 0.02 -0.18
CA PHE A 70 -4.24 1.36 0.24
C PHE A 70 -5.31 1.98 1.14
N ALA A 71 -4.91 2.34 2.37
CA ALA A 71 -5.84 2.77 3.40
C ALA A 71 -6.40 4.17 3.14
N HIS A 72 -5.52 5.14 2.94
CA HIS A 72 -5.97 6.52 2.75
C HIS A 72 -5.05 7.33 1.83
N ARG A 73 -5.59 8.40 1.26
CA ARG A 73 -4.79 9.44 0.63
C ARG A 73 -4.32 10.43 1.70
N SER A 74 -3.01 10.54 1.87
CA SER A 74 -2.41 11.55 2.72
C SER A 74 -2.28 12.88 1.99
N GLU A 75 -2.38 14.00 2.70
CA GLU A 75 -2.15 15.36 2.19
C GLU A 75 -0.67 15.68 1.88
N GLU A 76 0.23 14.72 2.03
CA GLU A 76 1.63 14.88 1.63
C GLU A 76 1.76 14.97 0.10
N ASN A 77 2.41 16.03 -0.40
CA ASN A 77 2.48 16.35 -1.82
C ASN A 77 2.97 15.21 -2.72
N GLY A 78 3.88 14.38 -2.23
CA GLY A 78 4.42 13.24 -2.99
C GLY A 78 3.51 12.01 -3.03
N HIS A 79 2.52 11.91 -2.15
CA HIS A 79 1.72 10.70 -2.02
C HIS A 79 0.85 10.44 -3.25
N LYS A 80 0.23 11.48 -3.80
CA LYS A 80 -0.57 11.37 -5.02
C LYS A 80 0.23 10.73 -6.16
N PHE A 81 1.47 11.21 -6.38
CA PHE A 81 2.35 10.68 -7.43
C PHE A 81 2.67 9.19 -7.21
N VAL A 82 2.93 8.78 -5.98
CA VAL A 82 3.20 7.36 -5.64
C VAL A 82 1.97 6.49 -5.88
N LEU A 83 0.79 6.94 -5.46
CA LEU A 83 -0.47 6.24 -5.69
C LEU A 83 -0.77 6.06 -7.19
N GLU A 84 -0.58 7.12 -7.99
CA GLU A 84 -0.74 7.07 -9.45
C GLU A 84 0.24 6.08 -10.07
N SER A 85 1.50 6.07 -9.64
CA SER A 85 2.52 5.13 -10.12
C SER A 85 2.18 3.66 -9.80
N LEU A 86 1.53 3.42 -8.67
CA LEU A 86 1.05 2.11 -8.23
C LEU A 86 -0.33 1.76 -8.81
N LYS A 87 -0.98 2.66 -9.55
CA LYS A 87 -2.39 2.53 -9.96
C LYS A 87 -3.28 2.18 -8.77
N ALA A 88 -3.06 2.87 -7.66
CA ALA A 88 -3.71 2.59 -6.39
C ALA A 88 -4.86 3.57 -6.13
N GLU A 89 -6.00 3.02 -5.75
CA GLU A 89 -7.16 3.78 -5.28
C GLU A 89 -7.28 3.59 -3.76
N PRO A 90 -7.00 4.63 -2.97
CA PRO A 90 -7.11 4.54 -1.52
C PRO A 90 -8.57 4.42 -1.06
N LEU A 91 -8.80 3.65 0.00
CA LEU A 91 -10.12 3.44 0.58
C LEU A 91 -10.73 4.71 1.19
N LEU A 92 -9.88 5.60 1.72
CA LEU A 92 -10.29 6.82 2.42
C LEU A 92 -9.58 8.05 1.85
N ASP A 93 -10.31 9.16 1.81
CA ASP A 93 -9.81 10.50 1.53
C ASP A 93 -10.40 11.48 2.54
N LEU A 94 -9.74 11.62 3.67
CA LEU A 94 -10.22 12.36 4.85
C LEU A 94 -9.33 13.56 5.20
N GLY A 95 -8.45 13.99 4.30
CA GLY A 95 -7.49 15.06 4.57
C GLY A 95 -6.49 14.73 5.67
N LEU A 96 -6.18 13.45 5.87
CA LEU A 96 -5.26 13.00 6.92
C LEU A 96 -3.80 13.31 6.55
N ARG A 97 -3.06 13.78 7.55
CA ARG A 97 -1.63 14.06 7.41
C ARG A 97 -0.79 13.53 8.58
N LEU A 98 -1.44 12.99 9.61
CA LEU A 98 -0.75 12.61 10.84
C LEU A 98 0.21 11.43 10.67
N GLY A 99 -0.15 10.41 9.94
CA GLY A 99 0.63 9.17 9.86
C GLY A 99 0.41 8.23 11.06
N GLU A 100 1.42 7.48 11.44
CA GLU A 100 1.44 6.57 12.60
C GLU A 100 0.37 5.44 12.54
N GLY A 101 0.00 5.00 11.34
CA GLY A 101 -0.99 3.94 11.16
C GLY A 101 -2.45 4.37 11.31
N THR A 102 -2.73 5.67 11.46
CA THR A 102 -4.10 6.18 11.65
C THR A 102 -5.02 5.84 10.48
N GLY A 103 -4.55 6.02 9.24
CA GLY A 103 -5.33 5.69 8.05
C GLY A 103 -5.64 4.20 7.96
N ALA A 104 -4.66 3.35 8.25
CA ALA A 104 -4.84 1.90 8.29
C ALA A 104 -5.83 1.48 9.39
N ALA A 105 -5.73 2.07 10.58
CA ALA A 105 -6.65 1.80 11.67
C ALA A 105 -8.11 2.16 11.31
N LEU A 106 -8.32 3.28 10.61
CA LEU A 106 -9.65 3.72 10.15
C LEU A 106 -10.18 2.87 8.99
N ALA A 107 -9.31 2.38 8.10
CA ALA A 107 -9.70 1.56 6.96
C ALA A 107 -9.97 0.08 7.33
N LEU A 108 -9.36 -0.43 8.40
CA LEU A 108 -9.50 -1.84 8.82
C LEU A 108 -10.96 -2.29 9.05
N PRO A 109 -11.84 -1.49 9.70
CA PRO A 109 -13.25 -1.84 9.83
C PRO A 109 -13.97 -2.01 8.49
N LEU A 110 -13.61 -1.24 7.46
CA LEU A 110 -14.19 -1.36 6.10
C LEU A 110 -13.82 -2.70 5.48
N LEU A 111 -12.57 -3.13 5.60
CA LEU A 111 -12.14 -4.44 5.11
C LEU A 111 -12.84 -5.59 5.84
N LYS A 112 -13.01 -5.47 7.16
CA LYS A 112 -13.77 -6.44 7.95
C LYS A 112 -15.23 -6.50 7.51
N ALA A 113 -15.86 -5.35 7.26
CA ALA A 113 -17.22 -5.28 6.76
C ALA A 113 -17.33 -5.92 5.36
N ALA A 114 -16.42 -5.59 4.45
CA ALA A 114 -16.38 -6.18 3.11
C ALA A 114 -16.26 -7.72 3.15
N ALA A 115 -15.37 -8.24 4.00
CA ALA A 115 -15.23 -9.67 4.21
C ALA A 115 -16.51 -10.32 4.77
N GLN A 116 -17.20 -9.63 5.69
CA GLN A 116 -18.47 -10.11 6.22
C GLN A 116 -19.58 -10.10 5.17
N PHE A 117 -19.69 -9.06 4.35
CA PHE A 117 -20.62 -9.03 3.23
C PHE A 117 -20.39 -10.20 2.29
N TYR A 118 -19.15 -10.42 1.87
CA TYR A 118 -18.80 -11.53 0.98
C TYR A 118 -19.20 -12.89 1.57
N ASN A 119 -18.94 -13.13 2.86
CA ASN A 119 -19.14 -14.44 3.49
C ASN A 119 -20.57 -14.68 4.02
N LYS A 120 -21.34 -13.62 4.29
CA LYS A 120 -22.64 -13.74 5.00
C LYS A 120 -23.81 -13.16 4.23
N MET A 121 -23.61 -12.53 3.08
CA MET A 121 -24.70 -12.03 2.26
C MET A 121 -25.53 -13.22 1.73
N ALA A 122 -26.84 -13.13 1.89
CA ALA A 122 -27.75 -14.16 1.39
C ALA A 122 -27.68 -14.25 -0.14
N SER A 123 -27.67 -15.46 -0.67
CA SER A 123 -27.97 -15.70 -2.08
C SER A 123 -29.47 -15.63 -2.32
N PHE A 124 -29.92 -15.47 -3.57
CA PHE A 124 -31.33 -15.55 -3.91
C PHE A 124 -31.98 -16.85 -3.41
N GLU A 125 -31.28 -17.97 -3.56
CA GLU A 125 -31.71 -19.27 -3.09
C GLU A 125 -31.86 -19.30 -1.55
N SER A 126 -30.88 -18.84 -0.81
CA SER A 126 -30.95 -18.82 0.65
C SER A 126 -31.95 -17.81 1.23
N ALA A 127 -32.29 -16.78 0.46
CA ALA A 127 -33.33 -15.80 0.77
C ALA A 127 -34.73 -16.23 0.32
N GLY A 128 -34.89 -17.38 -0.34
CA GLY A 128 -36.16 -17.88 -0.85
C GLY A 128 -36.76 -17.07 -2.00
N VAL A 129 -35.89 -16.29 -2.70
CA VAL A 129 -36.33 -15.50 -3.87
C VAL A 129 -36.20 -16.35 -5.13
N THR A 130 -37.31 -16.59 -5.78
CA THR A 130 -37.37 -17.26 -7.10
C THR A 130 -37.15 -16.20 -8.18
N VAL A 131 -36.13 -16.35 -9.02
CA VAL A 131 -35.84 -15.49 -10.18
C VAL A 131 -36.49 -16.03 -11.41
#